data_c2d9a12b2d4fd5301ea86d498612c46d
#
_entry.id   c2d9a12b2d4fd5301ea86d498612c46d
#
_cell.length_a   1.000
_cell.length_b   1.000
_cell.length_c   1.000
_cell.angle_alpha   90.00
_cell.angle_beta   90.00
_cell.angle_gamma   90.00
#
_symmetry.space_group_name_H-M   'P 1'
#
loop_
_entity.id
_entity.type
_entity.pdbx_description
1 polymer ?
#
loop_
_entity_poly.entity_id
_entity_poly.type
_entity_poly.pdbx_seq_one_letter_code
_entity_poly.pdbx_strand_id
1 'polypeptide(L)'
;MGTDTVEYRLLPGTRAAVGRAGTHSVIVDRPEGKAGGMGLGFNGGQLLALAIGGCFCNDLQAIAEDMGLTIADLGISVSIDFEGKPSRATAARMAVDCLLADGSDPTELIERAKAITTIGNSIRQGVPVAISRN
;
A
#
# COMPACT_ATOMS: atom_id res chain seq x y z
N MET A 1 10.09 -16.93 7.28
CA MET A 1 9.52 -15.85 8.10
C MET A 1 10.40 -14.62 7.99
N GLY A 2 9.80 -13.44 7.85
CA GLY A 2 10.55 -12.20 7.70
C GLY A 2 9.96 -11.07 8.54
N THR A 3 10.77 -10.05 8.78
CA THR A 3 10.36 -8.83 9.47
C THR A 3 10.84 -7.63 8.66
N ASP A 4 9.90 -6.74 8.34
CA ASP A 4 10.23 -5.46 7.74
C ASP A 4 10.14 -4.38 8.81
N THR A 5 11.13 -3.51 8.86
CA THR A 5 11.19 -2.44 9.86
C THR A 5 11.32 -1.09 9.15
N VAL A 6 10.48 -0.15 9.57
CA VAL A 6 10.57 1.24 9.12
C VAL A 6 10.69 2.13 10.36
N GLU A 7 11.34 3.27 10.22
CA GLU A 7 11.53 4.22 11.31
C GLU A 7 11.06 5.60 10.89
N TYR A 8 10.45 6.32 11.83
CA TYR A 8 9.98 7.68 11.62
C TYR A 8 10.71 8.66 12.51
N ARG A 9 11.00 9.83 11.96
CA ARG A 9 11.54 10.97 12.69
C ARG A 9 10.75 12.23 12.34
N LEU A 10 10.51 13.06 13.34
CA LEU A 10 9.90 14.37 13.12
C LEU A 10 10.74 15.17 12.12
N LEU A 11 10.06 15.81 11.16
CA LEU A 11 10.68 16.76 10.25
C LEU A 11 10.72 18.12 10.97
N PRO A 12 11.92 18.63 11.34
CA PRO A 12 12.01 19.85 12.15
C PRO A 12 11.27 21.04 11.55
N GLY A 13 10.60 21.81 12.40
CA GLY A 13 9.83 22.97 11.98
C GLY A 13 8.43 22.65 11.42
N THR A 14 8.04 21.38 11.43
CA THR A 14 6.74 20.92 10.94
C THR A 14 6.10 19.96 11.94
N ARG A 15 4.89 19.49 11.62
CA ARG A 15 4.26 18.37 12.32
C ARG A 15 4.32 17.08 11.50
N ALA A 16 5.02 17.13 10.38
CA ALA A 16 5.28 15.98 9.53
C ALA A 16 6.41 15.10 10.07
N ALA A 17 6.46 13.88 9.60
CA ALA A 17 7.56 12.96 9.91
C ALA A 17 8.09 12.33 8.62
N VAL A 18 9.37 11.96 8.67
CA VAL A 18 10.03 11.24 7.57
C VAL A 18 10.15 9.79 7.97
N GLY A 19 9.55 8.90 7.19
CA GLY A 19 9.69 7.46 7.32
C GLY A 19 10.79 6.93 6.42
N ARG A 20 11.55 5.98 6.90
CA ARG A 20 12.65 5.38 6.14
C ARG A 20 12.64 3.87 6.24
N ALA A 21 12.96 3.25 5.11
CA ALA A 21 13.23 1.82 5.00
C ALA A 21 14.47 1.67 4.10
N GLY A 22 15.61 1.34 4.69
CA GLY A 22 16.87 1.31 3.96
C GLY A 22 17.21 2.68 3.38
N THR A 23 17.37 2.75 2.05
CA THR A 23 17.66 4.00 1.33
C THR A 23 16.41 4.73 0.85
N HIS A 24 15.22 4.16 1.08
CA HIS A 24 13.95 4.74 0.67
C HIS A 24 13.34 5.59 1.78
N SER A 25 12.66 6.66 1.41
CA SER A 25 11.99 7.53 2.37
C SER A 25 10.63 8.00 1.86
N VAL A 26 9.76 8.34 2.81
CA VAL A 26 8.44 8.90 2.53
C VAL A 26 8.12 9.93 3.61
N ILE A 27 7.42 11.00 3.23
CA ILE A 27 6.95 11.99 4.19
C ILE A 27 5.49 11.70 4.53
N VAL A 28 5.17 11.71 5.83
CA VAL A 28 3.81 11.59 6.32
C VAL A 28 3.38 12.90 6.95
N ASP A 29 2.14 13.31 6.67
CA ASP A 29 1.55 14.53 7.20
C ASP A 29 0.03 14.46 7.08
N ARG A 30 -0.66 15.32 7.83
CA ARG A 30 -2.09 15.53 7.65
C ARG A 30 -2.32 16.54 6.51
N PRO A 31 -3.51 16.55 5.90
CA PRO A 31 -3.88 17.60 4.96
C PRO A 31 -3.72 18.98 5.58
N GLU A 32 -3.45 19.96 4.74
CA GLU A 32 -3.33 21.35 5.17
C GLU A 32 -4.57 21.78 5.95
N GLY A 33 -4.34 22.43 7.09
CA GLY A 33 -5.40 22.94 7.96
C GLY A 33 -6.00 21.93 8.93
N LYS A 34 -5.57 20.66 8.91
CA LYS A 34 -6.05 19.65 9.87
C LYS A 34 -4.98 19.33 10.90
N ALA A 35 -5.26 19.57 12.17
CA ALA A 35 -4.37 19.25 13.31
C ALA A 35 -2.93 19.76 13.11
N GLY A 36 -2.78 20.93 12.50
CA GLY A 36 -1.49 21.53 12.22
C GLY A 36 -0.79 20.94 11.01
N GLY A 37 -1.45 20.12 10.22
CA GLY A 37 -0.91 19.57 8.97
C GLY A 37 -0.67 20.65 7.94
N MET A 38 0.32 20.43 7.10
CA MET A 38 0.73 21.30 6.01
C MET A 38 0.61 20.63 4.64
N GLY A 39 0.06 19.43 4.58
CA GLY A 39 -0.10 18.67 3.33
C GLY A 39 1.22 18.26 2.69
N LEU A 40 2.26 18.04 3.48
CA LEU A 40 3.60 17.78 2.97
C LEU A 40 3.81 16.32 2.51
N GLY A 41 2.91 15.42 2.83
CA GLY A 41 3.08 14.01 2.51
C GLY A 41 1.79 13.21 2.63
N PHE A 42 1.92 11.90 2.75
CA PHE A 42 0.81 10.97 2.82
C PHE A 42 0.24 10.88 4.23
N ASN A 43 -1.07 10.72 4.34
CA ASN A 43 -1.69 10.31 5.61
C ASN A 43 -1.70 8.78 5.73
N GLY A 44 -2.09 8.28 6.91
CA GLY A 44 -2.10 6.84 7.20
C GLY A 44 -3.01 6.04 6.28
N GLY A 45 -4.17 6.59 5.92
CA GLY A 45 -5.09 5.93 5.00
C GLY A 45 -4.51 5.77 3.60
N GLN A 46 -3.83 6.80 3.10
CA GLN A 46 -3.14 6.75 1.81
C GLN A 46 -1.98 5.75 1.86
N LEU A 47 -1.22 5.70 2.97
CA LEU A 47 -0.14 4.73 3.13
C LEU A 47 -0.66 3.30 3.15
N LEU A 48 -1.80 3.06 3.78
CA LEU A 48 -2.42 1.73 3.77
C LEU A 48 -2.81 1.34 2.34
N ALA A 49 -3.41 2.25 1.58
CA ALA A 49 -3.77 2.01 0.18
C ALA A 49 -2.52 1.75 -0.67
N LEU A 50 -1.44 2.52 -0.47
CA LEU A 50 -0.16 2.29 -1.15
C LEU A 50 0.40 0.91 -0.84
N ALA A 51 0.33 0.48 0.42
CA ALA A 51 0.82 -0.85 0.81
C ALA A 51 0.02 -1.97 0.13
N ILE A 52 -1.31 -1.86 0.11
CA ILE A 52 -2.17 -2.86 -0.53
C ILE A 52 -1.90 -2.93 -2.03
N GLY A 53 -1.89 -1.79 -2.71
CA GLY A 53 -1.69 -1.73 -4.16
C GLY A 53 -0.25 -2.01 -4.58
N GLY A 54 0.73 -1.48 -3.85
CA GLY A 54 2.14 -1.69 -4.15
C GLY A 54 2.57 -3.13 -4.02
N CYS A 55 2.10 -3.81 -2.96
CA CYS A 55 2.33 -5.24 -2.81
C CYS A 55 1.74 -6.02 -3.99
N PHE A 56 0.53 -5.66 -4.41
CA PHE A 56 -0.12 -6.32 -5.54
C PHE A 56 0.63 -6.09 -6.86
N CYS A 57 1.15 -4.88 -7.09
CA CYS A 57 2.00 -4.61 -8.26
C CYS A 57 3.21 -5.55 -8.31
N ASN A 58 3.87 -5.75 -7.17
CA ASN A 58 5.02 -6.64 -7.08
C ASN A 58 4.62 -8.10 -7.32
N ASP A 59 3.48 -8.52 -6.78
CA ASP A 59 2.98 -9.89 -6.95
C ASP A 59 2.63 -10.17 -8.41
N LEU A 60 2.01 -9.22 -9.11
CA LEU A 60 1.72 -9.36 -10.53
C LEU A 60 2.99 -9.59 -11.35
N GLN A 61 4.05 -8.85 -11.07
CA GLN A 61 5.32 -9.01 -11.76
C GLN A 61 5.95 -10.38 -11.48
N ALA A 62 5.93 -10.81 -10.21
CA ALA A 62 6.49 -12.11 -9.83
C ALA A 62 5.75 -13.28 -10.50
N ILE A 63 4.42 -13.25 -10.49
CA ILE A 63 3.60 -14.29 -11.12
C ILE A 63 3.73 -14.24 -12.64
N ALA A 64 3.78 -13.04 -13.24
CA ALA A 64 4.01 -12.91 -14.68
C ALA A 64 5.32 -13.57 -15.10
N GLU A 65 6.40 -13.36 -14.35
CA GLU A 65 7.67 -14.02 -14.60
C GLU A 65 7.53 -15.55 -14.56
N ASP A 66 6.88 -16.08 -13.53
CA ASP A 66 6.65 -17.52 -13.40
C ASP A 66 5.82 -18.10 -14.56
N MET A 67 4.90 -17.31 -15.10
CA MET A 67 4.06 -17.72 -16.22
C MET A 67 4.70 -17.47 -17.59
N GLY A 68 5.91 -16.89 -17.63
CA GLY A 68 6.57 -16.52 -18.88
C GLY A 68 5.88 -15.38 -19.62
N LEU A 69 5.20 -14.50 -18.88
CA LEU A 69 4.49 -13.34 -19.43
C LEU A 69 5.23 -12.06 -19.13
N THR A 70 5.07 -11.07 -20.02
CA THR A 70 5.60 -9.71 -19.80
C THR A 70 4.45 -8.73 -19.70
N ILE A 71 4.43 -7.96 -18.63
CA ILE A 71 3.46 -6.89 -18.46
C ILE A 71 3.96 -5.66 -19.21
N ALA A 72 3.19 -5.20 -20.20
CA ALA A 72 3.53 -4.03 -21.01
C ALA A 72 3.07 -2.74 -20.36
N ASP A 73 1.94 -2.76 -19.64
CA ASP A 73 1.41 -1.61 -18.90
C ASP A 73 0.59 -2.10 -17.72
N LEU A 74 0.61 -1.31 -16.63
CA LEU A 74 -0.07 -1.66 -15.40
C LEU A 74 -0.56 -0.39 -14.71
N GLY A 75 -1.85 -0.33 -14.43
CA GLY A 75 -2.45 0.71 -13.60
C GLY A 75 -3.27 0.07 -12.49
N ILE A 76 -3.09 0.55 -11.26
CA ILE A 76 -3.85 0.08 -10.11
C ILE A 76 -4.39 1.27 -9.34
N SER A 77 -5.68 1.19 -9.01
CA SER A 77 -6.37 2.16 -8.16
C SER A 77 -6.89 1.45 -6.92
N VAL A 78 -6.58 1.97 -5.74
CA VAL A 78 -7.03 1.42 -4.47
C VAL A 78 -7.82 2.48 -3.72
N SER A 79 -9.02 2.12 -3.28
CA SER A 79 -9.89 2.98 -2.48
C SER A 79 -10.18 2.32 -1.15
N ILE A 80 -10.17 3.10 -0.07
CA ILE A 80 -10.49 2.62 1.27
C ILE A 80 -11.59 3.48 1.86
N ASP A 81 -12.60 2.85 2.42
CA ASP A 81 -13.66 3.52 3.15
C ASP A 81 -13.33 3.53 4.64
N PHE A 82 -13.59 4.66 5.29
CA PHE A 82 -13.40 4.84 6.73
C PHE A 82 -14.71 5.28 7.36
N GLU A 83 -15.02 4.73 8.52
CA GLU A 83 -16.27 5.03 9.25
C GLU A 83 -16.02 5.08 10.76
N GLY A 84 -16.89 5.78 11.45
CA GLY A 84 -16.95 5.77 12.91
C GLY A 84 -16.08 6.81 13.61
N LYS A 85 -16.21 6.83 14.94
CA LYS A 85 -15.41 7.65 15.86
C LYS A 85 -15.00 6.79 17.05
N PRO A 86 -13.72 6.42 17.17
CA PRO A 86 -12.63 6.74 16.24
C PRO A 86 -12.83 6.11 14.86
N SER A 87 -12.32 6.78 13.83
CA SER A 87 -12.41 6.32 12.44
C SER A 87 -11.61 5.03 12.22
N ARG A 88 -12.20 4.08 11.50
CA ARG A 88 -11.57 2.81 11.15
C ARG A 88 -11.86 2.47 9.70
N ALA A 89 -10.91 1.79 9.06
CA ALA A 89 -11.12 1.26 7.72
C ALA A 89 -12.17 0.16 7.76
N THR A 90 -13.16 0.24 6.89
CA THR A 90 -14.27 -0.73 6.83
C THR A 90 -14.27 -1.56 5.56
N ALA A 91 -13.69 -1.06 4.48
CA ALA A 91 -13.57 -1.78 3.22
C ALA A 91 -12.43 -1.22 2.38
N ALA A 92 -11.85 -2.06 1.54
CA ALA A 92 -10.88 -1.64 0.53
C ALA A 92 -11.27 -2.28 -0.80
N ARG A 93 -11.07 -1.53 -1.88
CA ARG A 93 -11.33 -1.99 -3.24
C ARG A 93 -10.14 -1.69 -4.11
N MET A 94 -9.83 -2.58 -5.03
CA MET A 94 -8.75 -2.41 -5.98
C MET A 94 -9.27 -2.67 -7.40
N ALA A 95 -9.01 -1.74 -8.30
CA ALA A 95 -9.23 -1.91 -9.72
C ALA A 95 -7.87 -2.06 -10.42
N VAL A 96 -7.76 -3.05 -11.29
CA VAL A 96 -6.51 -3.42 -11.95
C VAL A 96 -6.68 -3.33 -13.46
N ASP A 97 -5.86 -2.50 -14.10
CA ASP A 97 -5.69 -2.46 -15.56
C ASP A 97 -4.33 -3.05 -15.88
N CYS A 98 -4.33 -4.21 -16.53
CA CYS A 98 -3.11 -4.93 -16.87
C CYS A 98 -3.10 -5.27 -18.35
N LEU A 99 -2.10 -4.79 -19.07
CA LEU A 99 -1.87 -5.11 -20.47
C LEU A 99 -0.65 -6.01 -20.60
N LEU A 100 -0.84 -7.21 -21.12
CA LEU A 100 0.25 -8.11 -21.42
C LEU A 100 0.85 -7.81 -22.81
N ALA A 101 2.16 -7.96 -22.93
CA ALA A 101 2.90 -7.63 -24.16
C ALA A 101 2.41 -8.42 -25.38
N ASP A 102 1.96 -9.67 -25.17
CA ASP A 102 1.42 -10.51 -26.24
C ASP A 102 -0.07 -10.26 -26.50
N GLY A 103 -0.70 -9.35 -25.79
CA GLY A 103 -2.13 -9.03 -25.93
C GLY A 103 -3.09 -10.07 -25.38
N SER A 104 -2.57 -11.10 -24.67
CA SER A 104 -3.43 -12.13 -24.08
C SER A 104 -4.23 -11.61 -22.89
N ASP A 105 -5.24 -12.37 -22.48
CA ASP A 105 -6.10 -12.03 -21.36
C ASP A 105 -5.35 -12.14 -20.04
N PRO A 106 -5.29 -11.08 -19.21
CA PRO A 106 -4.56 -11.08 -17.95
C PRO A 106 -5.32 -11.71 -16.78
N THR A 107 -6.53 -12.24 -16.99
CA THR A 107 -7.39 -12.72 -15.89
C THR A 107 -6.71 -13.78 -15.02
N GLU A 108 -6.06 -14.79 -15.62
CA GLU A 108 -5.39 -15.84 -14.85
C GLU A 108 -4.24 -15.27 -14.01
N LEU A 109 -3.46 -14.36 -14.58
CA LEU A 109 -2.39 -13.68 -13.87
C LEU A 109 -2.93 -12.93 -12.65
N ILE A 110 -3.99 -12.16 -12.82
CA ILE A 110 -4.62 -11.39 -11.74
C ILE A 110 -5.16 -12.33 -10.65
N GLU A 111 -5.84 -13.40 -11.02
CA GLU A 111 -6.39 -14.36 -10.05
C GLU A 111 -5.29 -15.07 -9.25
N ARG A 112 -4.18 -15.43 -9.88
CA ARG A 112 -3.03 -16.00 -9.16
C ARG A 112 -2.41 -15.00 -8.18
N ALA A 113 -2.26 -13.75 -8.60
CA ALA A 113 -1.74 -12.70 -7.72
C ALA A 113 -2.67 -12.45 -6.51
N LYS A 114 -3.98 -12.47 -6.72
CA LYS A 114 -4.98 -12.35 -5.63
C LYS A 114 -4.80 -13.44 -4.59
N ALA A 115 -4.50 -14.65 -5.01
CA ALA A 115 -4.35 -15.79 -4.10
C ALA A 115 -3.16 -15.64 -3.15
N ILE A 116 -2.09 -14.96 -3.57
CA ILE A 116 -0.83 -14.90 -2.81
C ILE A 116 -0.51 -13.53 -2.20
N THR A 117 -1.24 -12.48 -2.55
CA THR A 117 -0.87 -11.12 -2.14
C THR A 117 -0.85 -10.99 -0.61
N THR A 118 0.33 -10.71 -0.06
CA THR A 118 0.57 -10.75 1.38
C THR A 118 -0.22 -9.66 2.11
N ILE A 119 -0.12 -8.42 1.68
CA ILE A 119 -0.71 -7.30 2.43
C ILE A 119 -2.23 -7.32 2.36
N GLY A 120 -2.82 -7.50 1.17
CA GLY A 120 -4.27 -7.59 1.03
C GLY A 120 -4.86 -8.74 1.86
N ASN A 121 -4.23 -9.91 1.82
CA ASN A 121 -4.67 -11.07 2.60
C ASN A 121 -4.51 -10.84 4.11
N SER A 122 -3.42 -10.19 4.54
CA SER A 122 -3.19 -9.85 5.94
C SER A 122 -4.25 -8.89 6.47
N ILE A 123 -4.58 -7.86 5.70
CA ILE A 123 -5.62 -6.88 6.09
C ILE A 123 -6.98 -7.56 6.18
N ARG A 124 -7.31 -8.45 5.24
CA ARG A 124 -8.58 -9.18 5.24
C ARG A 124 -8.74 -10.04 6.49
N GLN A 125 -7.67 -10.65 6.97
CA GLN A 125 -7.67 -11.48 8.17
C GLN A 125 -7.56 -10.68 9.46
N GLY A 126 -7.03 -9.48 9.39
CA GLY A 126 -6.69 -8.67 10.55
C GLY A 126 -5.30 -8.98 11.09
N VAL A 127 -4.59 -7.94 11.52
CA VAL A 127 -3.25 -8.04 12.08
C VAL A 127 -3.27 -7.35 13.45
N PRO A 128 -2.88 -8.03 14.54
CA PRO A 128 -2.77 -7.39 15.85
C PRO A 128 -1.70 -6.28 15.81
N VAL A 129 -2.05 -5.13 16.37
CA VAL A 129 -1.11 -4.00 16.44
C VAL A 129 -0.85 -3.68 17.91
N ALA A 130 0.39 -3.82 18.34
CA ALA A 130 0.83 -3.48 19.68
C ALA A 130 1.58 -2.15 19.65
N ILE A 131 1.25 -1.26 20.59
CA ILE A 131 1.90 0.04 20.70
C ILE A 131 2.46 0.17 22.11
N SER A 132 3.75 0.46 22.20
CA SER A 132 4.44 0.59 23.48
C SER A 132 5.25 1.88 23.53
N ARG A 133 5.53 2.32 24.76
CA ARG A 133 6.44 3.44 24.99
C ARG A 133 7.86 2.89 25.16
N ASN A 134 8.83 3.51 24.50
CA ASN A 134 10.25 3.23 24.74
C ASN A 134 10.71 3.90 26.03
#